data_a15ade85e0021cb39f03f9ee727ff7d1
#
_entry.id   a15ade85e0021cb39f03f9ee727ff7d1
#
_cell.length_a   1.000
_cell.length_b   1.000
_cell.length_c   1.000
_cell.angle_alpha   90.00
_cell.angle_beta   90.00
_cell.angle_gamma   90.00
#
_symmetry.space_group_name_H-M   'P 1'
#
loop_
_entity.id
_entity.type
_entity.pdbx_description
1 polymer ?
#
loop_
_entity_poly.entity_id
_entity_poly.type
_entity_poly.pdbx_seq_one_letter_code
_entity_poly.pdbx_strand_id
1 'polypeptide(L)'
;MRPQRPDLRASAGEYLAWRRAMGYQLERHDGLIGQFLDYLERRQEDRISVGHALAWACLPGGARPRWHTARLAAIRGFAAHVHAHHPEAAELIPAGLLPSRVDHAVPYLYTPAQLTSLINRARTLRPEVRGLTLATVIGLMAATGVRIGEALALDTASLDVAGATLAVSGKYGKQRRIPVHPSTAAALASYVRTSRSLIGSPHDQALFVTVNATRPLAGNVQKAFRTLTTACQLPAGTGRDEPRLHDLRHTFAVNTQVSRIAFDASFRGLCERRLTGVPGQGLSGRQGPELARHAS
;
A
#
# COMPACT_ATOMS: atom_id res chain seq x y z
N MET A 1 8.99 36.14 -39.49
CA MET A 1 8.58 34.73 -39.37
C MET A 1 8.22 34.49 -37.90
N ARG A 2 6.92 34.26 -37.59
CA ARG A 2 6.54 33.93 -36.21
C ARG A 2 7.17 32.57 -35.86
N PRO A 3 7.86 32.41 -34.72
CA PRO A 3 8.36 31.12 -34.33
C PRO A 3 7.19 30.15 -34.23
N GLN A 4 7.36 29.00 -34.85
CA GLN A 4 6.36 27.92 -34.84
C GLN A 4 6.25 27.43 -33.39
N ARG A 5 5.09 27.65 -32.77
CA ARG A 5 4.85 27.23 -31.37
C ARG A 5 4.91 25.69 -31.31
N PRO A 6 5.52 25.13 -30.26
CA PRO A 6 5.62 23.69 -30.14
C PRO A 6 4.24 23.07 -29.91
N ASP A 7 4.06 21.87 -30.40
CA ASP A 7 2.95 21.02 -30.02
C ASP A 7 3.16 20.56 -28.55
N LEU A 8 2.36 21.09 -27.64
CA LEU A 8 2.46 20.77 -26.22
C LEU A 8 2.21 19.27 -25.90
N ARG A 9 1.43 18.57 -26.76
CA ARG A 9 1.22 17.12 -26.60
C ARG A 9 2.46 16.33 -27.00
N ALA A 10 3.11 16.70 -28.09
CA ALA A 10 4.39 16.12 -28.48
C ALA A 10 5.44 16.35 -27.39
N SER A 11 5.55 17.60 -26.89
CA SER A 11 6.48 17.96 -25.78
C SER A 11 6.17 17.19 -24.50
N ALA A 12 4.91 16.86 -24.20
CA ALA A 12 4.54 16.04 -23.04
C ALA A 12 5.04 14.60 -23.21
N GLY A 13 4.90 14.03 -24.40
CA GLY A 13 5.45 12.71 -24.75
C GLY A 13 6.97 12.64 -24.54
N GLU A 14 7.70 13.63 -25.06
CA GLU A 14 9.16 13.74 -24.89
C GLU A 14 9.56 13.88 -23.41
N TYR A 15 8.91 14.76 -22.67
CA TYR A 15 9.14 14.93 -21.24
C TYR A 15 8.96 13.62 -20.46
N LEU A 16 7.86 12.91 -20.71
CA LEU A 16 7.57 11.67 -20.02
C LEU A 16 8.56 10.57 -20.39
N ALA A 17 8.94 10.47 -21.68
CA ALA A 17 9.93 9.52 -22.16
C ALA A 17 11.29 9.78 -21.51
N TRP A 18 11.74 11.03 -21.50
CA TRP A 18 12.99 11.44 -20.86
C TRP A 18 13.00 11.12 -19.37
N ARG A 19 11.92 11.45 -18.65
CA ARG A 19 11.82 11.15 -17.20
C ARG A 19 11.77 9.65 -16.93
N ARG A 20 11.12 8.86 -17.79
CA ARG A 20 11.09 7.39 -17.65
C ARG A 20 12.48 6.78 -17.89
N ALA A 21 13.25 7.30 -18.83
CA ALA A 21 14.63 6.88 -19.06
C ALA A 21 15.51 7.12 -17.82
N MET A 22 15.20 8.13 -16.99
CA MET A 22 15.86 8.38 -15.70
C MET A 22 15.30 7.50 -14.55
N GLY A 23 14.44 6.52 -14.82
CA GLY A 23 13.91 5.57 -13.84
C GLY A 23 12.64 6.01 -13.10
N TYR A 24 11.99 7.11 -13.50
CA TYR A 24 10.70 7.53 -12.92
C TYR A 24 9.53 6.82 -13.60
N GLN A 25 8.60 6.23 -12.84
CA GLN A 25 7.43 5.52 -13.40
C GLN A 25 6.36 6.48 -13.96
N LEU A 26 6.12 7.63 -13.32
CA LEU A 26 5.29 8.76 -13.75
C LEU A 26 3.84 8.46 -14.24
N GLU A 27 3.28 7.27 -13.99
CA GLU A 27 1.92 6.90 -14.44
C GLU A 27 0.87 7.95 -14.07
N ARG A 28 0.93 8.44 -12.84
CA ARG A 28 0.03 9.48 -12.36
C ARG A 28 0.28 10.84 -12.99
N HIS A 29 1.54 11.18 -13.28
CA HIS A 29 1.91 12.45 -13.92
C HIS A 29 1.45 12.50 -15.36
N ASP A 30 1.54 11.39 -16.08
CA ASP A 30 1.04 11.22 -17.43
C ASP A 30 -0.45 11.62 -17.51
N GLY A 31 -1.30 10.98 -16.70
CA GLY A 31 -2.72 11.32 -16.64
C GLY A 31 -3.00 12.78 -16.21
N LEU A 32 -2.20 13.36 -15.31
CA LEU A 32 -2.39 14.75 -14.90
C LEU A 32 -1.98 15.74 -15.97
N ILE A 33 -0.88 15.49 -16.69
CA ILE A 33 -0.43 16.33 -17.81
C ILE A 33 -1.46 16.26 -18.93
N GLY A 34 -1.96 15.07 -19.29
CA GLY A 34 -3.01 14.91 -20.30
C GLY A 34 -4.26 15.73 -19.95
N GLN A 35 -4.77 15.61 -18.72
CA GLN A 35 -5.93 16.39 -18.25
C GLN A 35 -5.70 17.90 -18.28
N PHE A 36 -4.47 18.35 -18.04
CA PHE A 36 -4.13 19.77 -18.11
C PHE A 36 -4.10 20.26 -19.57
N LEU A 37 -3.56 19.48 -20.48
CA LEU A 37 -3.58 19.79 -21.91
C LEU A 37 -5.00 19.85 -22.46
N ASP A 38 -5.87 18.91 -22.08
CA ASP A 38 -7.31 18.96 -22.40
C ASP A 38 -7.99 20.24 -21.86
N TYR A 39 -7.55 20.71 -20.69
CA TYR A 39 -8.06 21.95 -20.11
C TYR A 39 -7.62 23.17 -20.92
N LEU A 40 -6.37 23.25 -21.39
CA LEU A 40 -5.86 24.33 -22.23
C LEU A 40 -6.57 24.35 -23.59
N GLU A 41 -6.71 23.20 -24.23
CA GLU A 41 -7.40 23.06 -25.54
C GLU A 41 -8.84 23.54 -25.48
N ARG A 42 -9.60 23.15 -24.45
CA ARG A 42 -10.98 23.65 -24.27
C ARG A 42 -11.08 25.16 -24.10
N ARG A 43 -9.99 25.81 -23.72
CA ARG A 43 -9.88 27.28 -23.58
C ARG A 43 -9.24 27.94 -24.80
N GLN A 44 -8.87 27.16 -25.79
CA GLN A 44 -8.15 27.63 -26.98
C GLN A 44 -6.80 28.30 -26.60
N GLU A 45 -6.17 27.81 -25.54
CA GLU A 45 -4.88 28.29 -25.07
C GLU A 45 -3.75 27.37 -25.56
N ASP A 46 -2.73 27.97 -26.12
CA ASP A 46 -1.56 27.28 -26.70
C ASP A 46 -0.28 27.49 -25.86
N ARG A 47 -0.43 28.09 -24.68
CA ARG A 47 0.65 28.44 -23.77
C ARG A 47 0.38 27.99 -22.35
N ILE A 48 1.42 27.52 -21.68
CA ILE A 48 1.36 27.20 -20.25
C ILE A 48 1.67 28.47 -19.47
N SER A 49 0.67 29.09 -18.85
CA SER A 49 0.86 30.19 -17.91
C SER A 49 0.73 29.73 -16.46
N VAL A 50 1.33 30.48 -15.52
CA VAL A 50 1.17 30.25 -14.08
C VAL A 50 -0.31 30.34 -13.69
N GLY A 51 -1.06 31.27 -14.27
CA GLY A 51 -2.49 31.43 -14.02
C GLY A 51 -3.30 30.22 -14.44
N HIS A 52 -3.07 29.68 -15.64
CA HIS A 52 -3.78 28.48 -16.14
C HIS A 52 -3.42 27.25 -15.32
N ALA A 53 -2.15 27.05 -14.97
CA ALA A 53 -1.71 25.92 -14.15
C ALA A 53 -2.33 25.95 -12.75
N LEU A 54 -2.39 27.14 -12.12
CA LEU A 54 -2.98 27.32 -10.79
C LEU A 54 -4.50 27.10 -10.84
N ALA A 55 -5.20 27.74 -11.79
CA ALA A 55 -6.64 27.59 -11.96
C ALA A 55 -7.01 26.11 -12.17
N TRP A 56 -6.33 25.42 -13.09
CA TRP A 56 -6.55 24.00 -13.31
C TRP A 56 -6.25 23.13 -12.10
N ALA A 57 -5.17 23.40 -11.38
CA ALA A 57 -4.81 22.63 -10.19
C ALA A 57 -5.90 22.70 -9.10
N CYS A 58 -6.58 23.84 -8.99
CA CYS A 58 -7.63 24.11 -8.00
C CYS A 58 -9.05 23.75 -8.48
N LEU A 59 -9.25 23.36 -9.75
CA LEU A 59 -10.59 23.03 -10.31
C LEU A 59 -11.40 22.02 -9.50
N PRO A 60 -10.85 20.93 -8.90
CA PRO A 60 -11.61 20.04 -8.06
C PRO A 60 -12.01 20.74 -6.76
N GLY A 61 -13.19 21.40 -6.76
CA GLY A 61 -13.75 21.99 -5.56
C GLY A 61 -13.92 20.92 -4.47
N GLY A 62 -13.59 21.27 -3.21
CA GLY A 62 -13.65 20.34 -2.08
C GLY A 62 -12.51 19.31 -2.01
N ALA A 63 -11.57 19.30 -2.94
CA ALA A 63 -10.41 18.44 -2.85
C ALA A 63 -9.45 18.93 -1.75
N ARG A 64 -8.74 17.99 -1.13
CA ARG A 64 -7.75 18.32 -0.09
C ARG A 64 -6.63 19.19 -0.66
N PRO A 65 -6.12 20.21 0.05
CA PRO A 65 -5.05 21.10 -0.42
C PRO A 65 -3.84 20.36 -0.99
N ARG A 66 -3.47 19.24 -0.37
CA ARG A 66 -2.40 18.36 -0.87
C ARG A 66 -2.62 17.87 -2.30
N TRP A 67 -3.88 17.65 -2.70
CA TRP A 67 -4.20 17.21 -4.06
C TRP A 67 -3.94 18.34 -5.06
N HIS A 68 -4.35 19.56 -4.75
CA HIS A 68 -4.07 20.73 -5.58
C HIS A 68 -2.56 20.96 -5.73
N THR A 69 -1.81 20.86 -4.63
CA THR A 69 -0.34 20.97 -4.65
C THR A 69 0.30 19.88 -5.52
N ALA A 70 -0.17 18.64 -5.43
CA ALA A 70 0.35 17.53 -6.23
C ALA A 70 0.05 17.71 -7.74
N ARG A 71 -1.14 18.22 -8.09
CA ARG A 71 -1.52 18.56 -9.47
C ARG A 71 -0.59 19.65 -10.01
N LEU A 72 -0.43 20.76 -9.27
CA LEU A 72 0.44 21.87 -9.68
C LEU A 72 1.91 21.42 -9.80
N ALA A 73 2.39 20.55 -8.92
CA ALA A 73 3.75 20.02 -8.97
C ALA A 73 4.02 19.20 -10.24
N ALA A 74 3.02 18.42 -10.71
CA ALA A 74 3.14 17.66 -11.96
C ALA A 74 3.30 18.61 -13.16
N ILE A 75 2.49 19.67 -13.22
CA ILE A 75 2.56 20.64 -14.33
C ILE A 75 3.81 21.51 -14.23
N ARG A 76 4.29 21.85 -13.02
CA ARG A 76 5.54 22.61 -12.86
C ARG A 76 6.74 21.92 -13.52
N GLY A 77 6.87 20.59 -13.32
CA GLY A 77 7.95 19.85 -13.94
C GLY A 77 7.84 19.82 -15.47
N PHE A 78 6.65 19.69 -16.01
CA PHE A 78 6.39 19.74 -17.43
C PHE A 78 6.62 21.15 -18.01
N ALA A 79 6.07 22.19 -17.37
CA ALA A 79 6.26 23.59 -17.79
C ALA A 79 7.74 23.99 -17.82
N ALA A 80 8.53 23.54 -16.83
CA ALA A 80 9.98 23.79 -16.82
C ALA A 80 10.69 23.13 -18.01
N HIS A 81 10.28 21.92 -18.40
CA HIS A 81 10.80 21.25 -19.59
C HIS A 81 10.46 22.00 -20.88
N VAL A 82 9.20 22.40 -21.06
CA VAL A 82 8.76 23.18 -22.22
C VAL A 82 9.48 24.53 -22.27
N HIS A 83 9.57 25.24 -21.14
CA HIS A 83 10.26 26.53 -21.06
C HIS A 83 11.73 26.46 -21.46
N ALA A 84 12.42 25.38 -21.08
CA ALA A 84 13.84 25.20 -21.40
C ALA A 84 14.12 25.12 -22.91
N HIS A 85 13.14 24.65 -23.71
CA HIS A 85 13.24 24.51 -25.16
C HIS A 85 12.48 25.61 -25.90
N HIS A 86 11.38 26.12 -25.31
CA HIS A 86 10.44 27.07 -25.88
C HIS A 86 9.96 28.06 -24.81
N PRO A 87 10.79 29.08 -24.44
CA PRO A 87 10.45 30.04 -23.38
C PRO A 87 9.14 30.79 -23.61
N GLU A 88 8.77 31.00 -24.87
CA GLU A 88 7.53 31.66 -25.26
C GLU A 88 6.28 30.81 -25.05
N ALA A 89 6.42 29.46 -25.02
CA ALA A 89 5.30 28.54 -24.92
C ALA A 89 4.97 28.16 -23.46
N ALA A 90 5.84 28.41 -22.50
CA ALA A 90 5.59 28.12 -21.09
C ALA A 90 6.25 29.11 -20.15
N GLU A 91 5.55 29.47 -19.08
CA GLU A 91 6.10 30.19 -17.94
C GLU A 91 6.68 29.21 -16.90
N LEU A 92 7.76 29.62 -16.25
CA LEU A 92 8.24 28.88 -15.06
C LEU A 92 7.26 29.05 -13.91
N ILE A 93 6.74 27.94 -13.39
CA ILE A 93 5.78 27.93 -12.29
C ILE A 93 6.57 27.93 -10.96
N PRO A 94 6.48 29.01 -10.14
CA PRO A 94 7.19 29.06 -8.87
C PRO A 94 6.79 27.96 -7.89
N ALA A 95 7.68 27.62 -6.97
CA ALA A 95 7.33 26.81 -5.82
C ALA A 95 6.53 27.63 -4.80
N GLY A 96 5.75 26.96 -3.96
CA GLY A 96 5.08 27.60 -2.82
C GLY A 96 3.79 28.36 -3.14
N LEU A 97 3.29 28.34 -4.38
CA LEU A 97 2.02 29.00 -4.74
C LEU A 97 0.79 28.41 -4.04
N LEU A 98 0.87 27.16 -3.62
CA LEU A 98 -0.19 26.50 -2.86
C LEU A 98 0.36 26.00 -1.52
N PRO A 99 -0.49 25.98 -0.47
CA PRO A 99 -0.08 25.50 0.84
C PRO A 99 0.47 24.07 0.76
N SER A 100 1.71 23.87 1.19
CA SER A 100 2.35 22.53 1.23
C SER A 100 2.35 21.94 2.64
N ARG A 101 1.84 22.64 3.65
CA ARG A 101 1.78 22.11 5.01
C ARG A 101 0.96 20.84 5.01
N VAL A 102 1.64 19.74 5.22
CA VAL A 102 1.06 18.46 5.53
C VAL A 102 1.04 18.37 7.04
N ASP A 103 -0.14 18.47 7.63
CA ASP A 103 -0.29 18.04 9.01
C ASP A 103 0.13 16.57 9.04
N HIS A 104 1.20 16.26 9.76
CA HIS A 104 1.65 14.89 9.96
C HIS A 104 0.61 14.21 10.86
N ALA A 105 -0.42 13.64 10.23
CA ALA A 105 -1.40 12.88 10.98
C ALA A 105 -0.71 11.75 11.73
N VAL A 106 -0.97 11.64 13.02
CA VAL A 106 -0.47 10.55 13.85
C VAL A 106 -0.95 9.22 13.27
N PRO A 107 -0.05 8.25 13.00
CA PRO A 107 -0.45 6.94 12.48
C PRO A 107 -1.37 6.23 13.47
N TYR A 108 -2.35 5.50 12.93
CA TYR A 108 -3.17 4.61 13.76
C TYR A 108 -2.35 3.40 14.19
N LEU A 109 -2.34 3.09 15.49
CA LEU A 109 -1.68 1.89 16.02
C LEU A 109 -2.74 0.84 16.34
N TYR A 110 -2.68 -0.28 15.62
CA TYR A 110 -3.61 -1.38 15.81
C TYR A 110 -3.24 -2.20 17.03
N THR A 111 -4.22 -2.49 17.89
CA THR A 111 -4.06 -3.46 18.97
C THR A 111 -4.09 -4.90 18.43
N PRO A 112 -3.54 -5.90 19.14
CA PRO A 112 -3.66 -7.31 18.75
C PRO A 112 -5.10 -7.78 18.58
N ALA A 113 -6.01 -7.33 19.43
CA ALA A 113 -7.45 -7.65 19.33
C ALA A 113 -8.08 -7.11 18.05
N GLN A 114 -7.74 -5.88 17.67
CA GLN A 114 -8.22 -5.25 16.42
C GLN A 114 -7.67 -5.97 15.19
N LEU A 115 -6.40 -6.36 15.19
CA LEU A 115 -5.82 -7.16 14.10
C LEU A 115 -6.51 -8.51 13.96
N THR A 116 -6.77 -9.17 15.08
CA THR A 116 -7.52 -10.43 15.13
C THR A 116 -8.93 -10.26 14.54
N SER A 117 -9.65 -9.22 14.94
CA SER A 117 -10.98 -8.89 14.43
C SER A 117 -10.96 -8.65 12.92
N LEU A 118 -10.03 -7.83 12.42
CA LEU A 118 -9.87 -7.56 10.99
C LEU A 118 -9.60 -8.83 10.18
N ILE A 119 -8.68 -9.68 10.64
CA ILE A 119 -8.32 -10.93 9.95
C ILE A 119 -9.51 -11.90 9.94
N ASN A 120 -10.19 -12.06 11.08
CA ASN A 120 -11.36 -12.92 11.16
C ASN A 120 -12.48 -12.41 10.27
N ARG A 121 -12.77 -11.12 10.29
CA ARG A 121 -13.77 -10.49 9.42
C ARG A 121 -13.40 -10.62 7.94
N ALA A 122 -12.14 -10.44 7.58
CA ALA A 122 -11.68 -10.65 6.21
C ALA A 122 -12.01 -12.07 5.72
N ARG A 123 -11.76 -13.09 6.54
CA ARG A 123 -12.02 -14.51 6.22
C ARG A 123 -13.51 -14.81 5.96
N THR A 124 -14.44 -14.01 6.47
CA THR A 124 -15.88 -14.19 6.19
C THR A 124 -16.32 -13.63 4.84
N LEU A 125 -15.45 -12.90 4.14
CA LEU A 125 -15.78 -12.33 2.83
C LEU A 125 -15.95 -13.41 1.77
N ARG A 126 -16.84 -13.15 0.83
CA ARG A 126 -17.06 -14.00 -0.34
C ARG A 126 -16.65 -13.26 -1.62
N PRO A 127 -16.18 -13.95 -2.65
CA PRO A 127 -15.78 -15.38 -2.66
C PRO A 127 -14.64 -15.69 -1.68
N GLU A 128 -14.51 -16.95 -1.28
CA GLU A 128 -13.57 -17.38 -0.23
C GLU A 128 -12.12 -16.96 -0.49
N VAL A 129 -11.63 -17.10 -1.72
CA VAL A 129 -10.27 -16.67 -2.10
C VAL A 129 -10.03 -15.19 -1.82
N ARG A 130 -11.05 -14.33 -2.02
CA ARG A 130 -10.95 -12.89 -1.71
C ARG A 130 -10.73 -12.66 -0.22
N GLY A 131 -11.51 -13.35 0.61
CA GLY A 131 -11.37 -13.27 2.07
C GLY A 131 -10.03 -13.77 2.54
N LEU A 132 -9.60 -14.92 2.03
CA LEU A 132 -8.33 -15.55 2.35
C LEU A 132 -7.14 -14.65 1.95
N THR A 133 -7.17 -14.09 0.74
CA THR A 133 -6.12 -13.17 0.25
C THR A 133 -6.02 -11.93 1.13
N LEU A 134 -7.16 -11.29 1.41
CA LEU A 134 -7.16 -10.06 2.22
C LEU A 134 -6.68 -10.33 3.65
N ALA A 135 -7.14 -11.40 4.29
CA ALA A 135 -6.70 -11.81 5.62
C ALA A 135 -5.19 -12.06 5.68
N THR A 136 -4.64 -12.76 4.67
CA THR A 136 -3.22 -13.09 4.62
C THR A 136 -2.35 -11.86 4.32
N VAL A 137 -2.81 -10.94 3.46
CA VAL A 137 -2.11 -9.66 3.21
C VAL A 137 -2.06 -8.81 4.49
N ILE A 138 -3.18 -8.70 5.23
CA ILE A 138 -3.23 -7.98 6.51
C ILE A 138 -2.23 -8.60 7.49
N GLY A 139 -2.26 -9.92 7.65
CA GLY A 139 -1.37 -10.65 8.55
C GLY A 139 0.10 -10.46 8.17
N LEU A 140 0.46 -10.60 6.89
CA LEU A 140 1.83 -10.38 6.42
C LEU A 140 2.31 -8.96 6.70
N MET A 141 1.51 -7.94 6.38
CA MET A 141 1.89 -6.55 6.62
C MET A 141 2.04 -6.24 8.11
N ALA A 142 1.19 -6.80 8.95
CA ALA A 142 1.26 -6.66 10.40
C ALA A 142 2.49 -7.36 10.99
N ALA A 143 2.88 -8.53 10.46
CA ALA A 143 3.99 -9.32 10.96
C ALA A 143 5.38 -8.87 10.46
N THR A 144 5.45 -8.16 9.31
CA THR A 144 6.73 -7.86 8.65
C THR A 144 6.94 -6.38 8.35
N GLY A 145 5.89 -5.58 8.43
CA GLY A 145 5.95 -4.17 8.08
C GLY A 145 6.23 -3.89 6.59
N VAL A 146 6.09 -4.86 5.69
CA VAL A 146 6.25 -4.63 4.24
C VAL A 146 5.20 -3.66 3.71
N ARG A 147 5.54 -2.90 2.66
CA ARG A 147 4.58 -2.02 2.00
C ARG A 147 3.59 -2.85 1.18
N ILE A 148 2.35 -2.33 1.03
CA ILE A 148 1.32 -3.02 0.23
C ILE A 148 1.80 -3.35 -1.19
N GLY A 149 2.48 -2.43 -1.87
CA GLY A 149 3.03 -2.68 -3.20
C GLY A 149 4.10 -3.77 -3.19
N GLU A 150 4.95 -3.82 -2.17
CA GLU A 150 5.95 -4.86 -1.99
C GLU A 150 5.29 -6.22 -1.71
N ALA A 151 4.27 -6.26 -0.84
CA ALA A 151 3.52 -7.47 -0.53
C ALA A 151 2.84 -8.05 -1.77
N LEU A 152 2.13 -7.21 -2.53
CA LEU A 152 1.41 -7.66 -3.73
C LEU A 152 2.33 -8.00 -4.91
N ALA A 153 3.57 -7.51 -4.92
CA ALA A 153 4.57 -7.86 -5.92
C ALA A 153 5.27 -9.19 -5.66
N LEU A 154 5.00 -9.86 -4.52
CA LEU A 154 5.62 -11.14 -4.20
C LEU A 154 5.19 -12.24 -5.18
N ASP A 155 6.16 -13.04 -5.58
CA ASP A 155 5.95 -14.30 -6.28
C ASP A 155 6.03 -15.48 -5.31
N THR A 156 5.54 -16.63 -5.69
CA THR A 156 5.66 -17.85 -4.87
C THR A 156 7.12 -18.21 -4.59
N ALA A 157 8.01 -17.98 -5.57
CA ALA A 157 9.45 -18.18 -5.41
C ALA A 157 10.11 -17.17 -4.45
N SER A 158 9.43 -16.07 -4.11
CA SER A 158 9.93 -15.10 -3.11
C SER A 158 9.92 -15.66 -1.69
N LEU A 159 9.17 -16.74 -1.44
CA LEU A 159 8.99 -17.36 -0.13
C LEU A 159 9.91 -18.58 0.02
N ASP A 160 10.89 -18.47 0.89
CA ASP A 160 11.67 -19.61 1.38
C ASP A 160 11.07 -20.08 2.70
N VAL A 161 10.30 -21.18 2.65
CA VAL A 161 9.63 -21.73 3.84
C VAL A 161 10.64 -22.35 4.81
N ALA A 162 11.65 -23.06 4.28
CA ALA A 162 12.65 -23.76 5.10
C ALA A 162 13.58 -22.76 5.79
N GLY A 163 14.06 -21.75 5.07
CA GLY A 163 14.90 -20.69 5.62
C GLY A 163 14.12 -19.58 6.34
N ALA A 164 12.78 -19.67 6.40
CA ALA A 164 11.90 -18.65 6.97
C ALA A 164 12.29 -17.24 6.52
N THR A 165 12.47 -17.05 5.20
CA THR A 165 12.81 -15.75 4.61
C THR A 165 11.88 -15.38 3.47
N LEU A 166 11.75 -14.08 3.25
CA LEU A 166 10.94 -13.49 2.20
C LEU A 166 11.79 -12.52 1.37
N ALA A 167 11.94 -12.78 0.07
CA ALA A 167 12.63 -11.89 -0.85
C ALA A 167 11.66 -10.78 -1.31
N VAL A 168 11.97 -9.53 -1.00
CA VAL A 168 11.11 -8.37 -1.28
C VAL A 168 11.83 -7.43 -2.23
N SER A 169 11.16 -7.08 -3.33
CA SER A 169 11.64 -6.08 -4.28
C SER A 169 11.14 -4.69 -3.89
N GLY A 170 12.07 -3.77 -3.62
CA GLY A 170 11.78 -2.38 -3.30
C GLY A 170 11.82 -1.47 -4.52
N LYS A 171 11.75 -0.15 -4.29
CA LYS A 171 11.92 0.85 -5.35
C LYS A 171 13.28 0.69 -6.05
N TYR A 172 13.31 0.95 -7.35
CA TYR A 172 14.50 0.87 -8.20
C TYR A 172 15.10 -0.55 -8.30
N GLY A 173 14.26 -1.60 -8.20
CA GLY A 173 14.72 -2.99 -8.36
C GLY A 173 15.61 -3.52 -7.21
N LYS A 174 15.80 -2.75 -6.13
CA LYS A 174 16.58 -3.21 -4.97
C LYS A 174 15.85 -4.35 -4.28
N GLN A 175 16.51 -5.52 -4.24
CA GLN A 175 15.99 -6.67 -3.50
C GLN A 175 16.56 -6.71 -2.08
N ARG A 176 15.75 -7.14 -1.13
CA ARG A 176 16.16 -7.44 0.24
C ARG A 176 15.50 -8.72 0.72
N ARG A 177 16.22 -9.50 1.51
CA ARG A 177 15.64 -10.62 2.26
C ARG A 177 15.20 -10.17 3.63
N ILE A 178 13.99 -10.54 4.00
CA ILE A 178 13.41 -10.25 5.31
C ILE A 178 13.25 -11.57 6.04
N PRO A 179 13.88 -11.77 7.20
CA PRO A 179 13.58 -12.92 8.04
C PRO A 179 12.13 -12.79 8.55
N VAL A 180 11.39 -13.87 8.47
CA VAL A 180 10.02 -13.95 8.98
C VAL A 180 9.95 -15.05 10.04
N HIS A 181 8.94 -14.97 10.91
CA HIS A 181 8.74 -16.07 11.85
C HIS A 181 8.34 -17.34 11.08
N PRO A 182 8.78 -18.55 11.49
CA PRO A 182 8.42 -19.81 10.81
C PRO A 182 6.90 -20.01 10.65
N SER A 183 6.08 -19.59 11.62
CA SER A 183 4.61 -19.63 11.50
C SER A 183 4.07 -18.70 10.40
N THR A 184 4.71 -17.56 10.17
CA THR A 184 4.35 -16.66 9.06
C THR A 184 4.66 -17.30 7.71
N ALA A 185 5.84 -17.92 7.57
CA ALA A 185 6.21 -18.66 6.37
C ALA A 185 5.24 -19.84 6.11
N ALA A 186 4.92 -20.61 7.15
CA ALA A 186 3.94 -21.70 7.06
C ALA A 186 2.54 -21.22 6.69
N ALA A 187 2.08 -20.08 7.22
CA ALA A 187 0.80 -19.47 6.90
C ALA A 187 0.74 -19.01 5.42
N LEU A 188 1.81 -18.44 4.90
CA LEU A 188 1.92 -18.06 3.49
C LEU A 188 1.90 -19.30 2.58
N ALA A 189 2.65 -20.34 2.93
CA ALA A 189 2.64 -21.61 2.19
C ALA A 189 1.25 -22.26 2.19
N SER A 190 0.56 -22.25 3.33
CA SER A 190 -0.83 -22.72 3.44
C SER A 190 -1.78 -21.90 2.58
N TYR A 191 -1.65 -20.56 2.60
CA TYR A 191 -2.40 -19.67 1.71
C TYR A 191 -2.22 -20.05 0.25
N VAL A 192 -0.98 -20.25 -0.20
CA VAL A 192 -0.69 -20.65 -1.59
C VAL A 192 -1.41 -21.93 -1.94
N ARG A 193 -1.30 -22.97 -1.12
CA ARG A 193 -1.99 -24.26 -1.37
C ARG A 193 -3.50 -24.08 -1.45
N THR A 194 -4.12 -23.42 -0.46
CA THR A 194 -5.58 -23.25 -0.40
C THR A 194 -6.10 -22.38 -1.54
N SER A 195 -5.42 -21.27 -1.85
CA SER A 195 -5.86 -20.40 -2.93
C SER A 195 -5.81 -21.11 -4.29
N ARG A 196 -4.76 -21.94 -4.52
CA ARG A 196 -4.64 -22.74 -5.77
C ARG A 196 -5.70 -23.82 -5.87
N SER A 197 -6.09 -24.45 -4.76
CA SER A 197 -7.20 -25.41 -4.78
C SER A 197 -8.56 -24.77 -5.09
N LEU A 198 -8.72 -23.46 -4.75
CA LEU A 198 -9.98 -22.75 -4.99
C LEU A 198 -10.13 -22.21 -6.42
N ILE A 199 -9.03 -21.77 -7.05
CA ILE A 199 -9.08 -21.04 -8.33
C ILE A 199 -8.13 -21.61 -9.40
N GLY A 200 -7.39 -22.67 -9.12
CA GLY A 200 -6.32 -23.16 -10.00
C GLY A 200 -5.03 -22.34 -9.93
N SER A 201 -4.12 -22.60 -10.85
CA SER A 201 -2.85 -21.87 -10.94
C SER A 201 -3.07 -20.49 -11.54
N PRO A 202 -2.41 -19.44 -11.02
CA PRO A 202 -2.49 -18.10 -11.61
C PRO A 202 -1.77 -18.05 -12.96
N HIS A 203 -2.11 -17.03 -13.76
CA HIS A 203 -1.47 -16.77 -15.05
C HIS A 203 -0.01 -16.36 -14.92
N ASP A 204 0.38 -15.79 -13.77
CA ASP A 204 1.75 -15.44 -13.41
C ASP A 204 2.16 -16.18 -12.12
N GLN A 205 3.41 -15.96 -11.66
CA GLN A 205 3.92 -16.57 -10.44
C GLN A 205 3.47 -15.84 -9.15
N ALA A 206 2.44 -15.00 -9.22
CA ALA A 206 1.99 -14.18 -8.10
C ALA A 206 1.72 -15.04 -6.85
N LEU A 207 2.26 -14.61 -5.71
CA LEU A 207 1.95 -15.22 -4.43
C LEU A 207 0.49 -14.94 -4.07
N PHE A 208 0.06 -13.69 -4.14
CA PHE A 208 -1.33 -13.27 -3.87
C PHE A 208 -2.16 -13.19 -5.14
N VAL A 209 -3.40 -13.66 -5.06
CA VAL A 209 -4.28 -13.79 -6.22
C VAL A 209 -5.69 -13.27 -5.96
N THR A 210 -6.34 -12.82 -7.02
CA THR A 210 -7.77 -12.51 -7.08
C THR A 210 -8.59 -13.75 -7.46
N VAL A 211 -9.92 -13.61 -7.50
CA VAL A 211 -10.84 -14.64 -8.01
C VAL A 211 -10.58 -15.03 -9.48
N ASN A 212 -9.97 -14.13 -10.25
CA ASN A 212 -9.64 -14.34 -11.66
C ASN A 212 -8.20 -14.84 -11.84
N ALA A 213 -7.59 -15.42 -10.81
CA ALA A 213 -6.22 -15.91 -10.82
C ALA A 213 -5.16 -14.86 -11.23
N THR A 214 -5.43 -13.58 -11.02
CA THR A 214 -4.53 -12.46 -11.33
C THR A 214 -4.01 -11.81 -10.05
N ARG A 215 -2.92 -11.07 -10.16
CA ARG A 215 -2.34 -10.28 -9.05
C ARG A 215 -3.30 -9.18 -8.60
N PRO A 216 -3.55 -9.02 -7.28
CA PRO A 216 -4.45 -7.99 -6.77
C PRO A 216 -3.89 -6.58 -6.98
N LEU A 217 -4.74 -5.63 -7.33
CA LEU A 217 -4.39 -4.21 -7.38
C LEU A 217 -4.41 -3.59 -5.97
N ALA A 218 -3.39 -2.82 -5.64
CA ALA A 218 -3.26 -2.19 -4.32
C ALA A 218 -4.48 -1.31 -3.95
N GLY A 219 -5.05 -0.58 -4.91
CA GLY A 219 -6.25 0.23 -4.71
C GLY A 219 -7.46 -0.60 -4.29
N ASN A 220 -7.65 -1.79 -4.87
CA ASN A 220 -8.75 -2.69 -4.53
C ASN A 220 -8.58 -3.28 -3.12
N VAL A 221 -7.35 -3.65 -2.75
CA VAL A 221 -7.03 -4.13 -1.40
C VAL A 221 -7.25 -3.03 -0.36
N GLN A 222 -6.82 -1.79 -0.64
CA GLN A 222 -7.05 -0.65 0.23
C GLN A 222 -8.53 -0.32 0.40
N LYS A 223 -9.33 -0.40 -0.68
CA LYS A 223 -10.78 -0.21 -0.63
C LYS A 223 -11.45 -1.29 0.24
N ALA A 224 -11.09 -2.56 0.00
CA ALA A 224 -11.62 -3.68 0.79
C ALA A 224 -11.23 -3.57 2.27
N PHE A 225 -9.99 -3.18 2.56
CA PHE A 225 -9.54 -2.95 3.95
C PHE A 225 -10.35 -1.85 4.64
N ARG A 226 -10.65 -0.74 3.97
CA ARG A 226 -11.48 0.34 4.50
C ARG A 226 -12.89 -0.15 4.84
N THR A 227 -13.49 -0.97 3.99
CA THR A 227 -14.77 -1.62 4.30
C THR A 227 -14.69 -2.51 5.54
N LEU A 228 -13.57 -3.21 5.74
CA LEU A 228 -13.35 -4.01 6.95
C LEU A 228 -13.22 -3.17 8.21
N THR A 229 -12.45 -2.07 8.18
CA THR A 229 -12.29 -1.19 9.35
C THR A 229 -13.62 -0.62 9.81
N THR A 230 -14.48 -0.22 8.86
CA THR A 230 -15.85 0.22 9.15
C THR A 230 -16.69 -0.92 9.73
N ALA A 231 -16.65 -2.11 9.13
CA ALA A 231 -17.42 -3.27 9.61
C ALA A 231 -16.98 -3.78 10.99
N CYS A 232 -15.70 -3.58 11.34
CA CYS A 232 -15.16 -3.88 12.66
C CYS A 232 -15.33 -2.72 13.65
N GLN A 233 -16.01 -1.64 13.27
CA GLN A 233 -16.24 -0.46 14.10
C GLN A 233 -14.97 0.08 14.77
N LEU A 234 -13.86 0.08 14.02
CA LEU A 234 -12.62 0.62 14.57
C LEU A 234 -12.76 2.13 14.80
N PRO A 235 -12.36 2.63 15.98
CA PRO A 235 -12.47 4.05 16.29
C PRO A 235 -11.60 4.86 15.34
N ALA A 236 -12.02 6.10 15.06
CA ALA A 236 -11.17 7.06 14.38
C ALA A 236 -9.92 7.32 15.23
N GLY A 237 -8.75 7.38 14.58
CA GLY A 237 -7.50 7.74 15.25
C GLY A 237 -7.44 9.24 15.57
N THR A 238 -6.68 9.61 16.59
CA THR A 238 -6.39 11.01 16.88
C THR A 238 -5.74 11.69 15.67
N GLY A 239 -6.42 12.69 15.09
CA GLY A 239 -5.94 13.45 13.93
C GLY A 239 -6.17 12.80 12.56
N ARG A 240 -6.96 11.70 12.46
CA ARG A 240 -7.40 11.08 11.21
C ARG A 240 -8.82 10.55 11.30
N ASP A 241 -9.53 10.63 10.18
CA ASP A 241 -10.90 10.17 10.09
C ASP A 241 -11.02 8.63 10.11
N GLU A 242 -10.02 7.87 9.58
CA GLU A 242 -10.11 6.41 9.43
C GLU A 242 -8.74 5.70 9.55
N PRO A 243 -8.69 4.49 10.17
CA PRO A 243 -7.53 3.61 10.18
C PRO A 243 -7.17 3.15 8.74
N ARG A 244 -5.89 3.13 8.39
CA ARG A 244 -5.42 2.79 7.03
C ARG A 244 -4.60 1.51 7.01
N LEU A 245 -4.63 0.83 5.86
CA LEU A 245 -3.79 -0.34 5.64
C LEU A 245 -2.29 -0.06 5.84
N HIS A 246 -1.82 1.15 5.49
CA HIS A 246 -0.41 1.54 5.70
C HIS A 246 -0.04 1.67 7.18
N ASP A 247 -1.01 1.93 8.06
CA ASP A 247 -0.79 2.05 9.49
C ASP A 247 -0.42 0.71 10.14
N LEU A 248 -0.69 -0.44 9.48
CA LEU A 248 -0.14 -1.75 9.89
C LEU A 248 1.38 -1.76 9.93
N ARG A 249 2.03 -1.08 8.97
CA ARG A 249 3.49 -0.95 8.96
C ARG A 249 3.99 -0.05 10.09
N HIS A 250 3.26 1.01 10.44
CA HIS A 250 3.59 1.84 11.59
C HIS A 250 3.42 1.05 12.88
N THR A 251 2.35 0.27 13.01
CA THR A 251 2.12 -0.64 14.14
C THR A 251 3.27 -1.64 14.29
N PHE A 252 3.69 -2.27 13.19
CA PHE A 252 4.85 -3.16 13.20
C PHE A 252 6.12 -2.45 13.68
N ALA A 253 6.42 -1.26 13.15
CA ALA A 253 7.62 -0.52 13.53
C ALA A 253 7.66 -0.16 15.02
N VAL A 254 6.52 0.31 15.57
CA VAL A 254 6.41 0.63 17.00
C VAL A 254 6.53 -0.64 17.85
N ASN A 255 5.82 -1.71 17.50
CA ASN A 255 5.85 -2.95 18.25
C ASN A 255 7.22 -3.64 18.22
N THR A 256 7.97 -3.50 17.11
CA THR A 256 9.33 -4.04 17.01
C THR A 256 10.31 -3.29 17.92
N GLN A 257 10.07 -2.01 18.16
CA GLN A 257 10.86 -1.21 19.09
C GLN A 257 10.49 -1.48 20.55
N VAL A 258 9.21 -1.75 20.84
CA VAL A 258 8.67 -1.87 22.21
C VAL A 258 8.69 -3.31 22.75
N SER A 259 8.43 -4.32 21.91
CA SER A 259 8.61 -5.72 22.31
C SER A 259 8.60 -6.69 21.12
N ARG A 260 9.74 -7.31 20.89
CA ARG A 260 9.95 -8.37 19.88
C ARG A 260 9.13 -9.65 20.15
N ILE A 261 8.52 -9.82 21.30
CA ILE A 261 8.01 -11.12 21.78
C ILE A 261 6.47 -11.22 21.74
N ALA A 262 5.72 -10.15 22.01
CA ALA A 262 4.26 -10.23 22.19
C ALA A 262 3.47 -10.28 20.87
N PHE A 263 3.92 -9.59 19.83
CA PHE A 263 3.21 -9.51 18.56
C PHE A 263 3.26 -10.81 17.75
N ASP A 264 4.40 -11.48 17.81
CA ASP A 264 4.67 -12.74 17.12
C ASP A 264 3.81 -13.90 17.71
N ALA A 265 3.57 -13.89 19.01
CA ALA A 265 2.69 -14.86 19.68
C ALA A 265 1.22 -14.72 19.27
N SER A 266 0.74 -13.48 19.04
CA SER A 266 -0.65 -13.22 18.63
C SER A 266 -0.93 -13.66 17.20
N PHE A 267 0.03 -13.46 16.29
CA PHE A 267 -0.08 -13.92 14.90
C PHE A 267 0.04 -15.44 14.79
N ARG A 268 0.90 -16.08 15.59
CA ARG A 268 0.99 -17.55 15.72
C ARG A 268 -0.36 -18.17 16.06
N GLY A 269 -1.00 -17.70 17.13
CA GLY A 269 -2.28 -18.25 17.58
C GLY A 269 -3.41 -18.09 16.54
N LEU A 270 -3.33 -17.09 15.66
CA LEU A 270 -4.29 -16.87 14.58
C LEU A 270 -4.08 -17.81 13.38
N CYS A 271 -2.82 -18.12 13.06
CA CYS A 271 -2.49 -19.05 11.98
C CYS A 271 -2.75 -20.51 12.36
N GLU A 272 -2.44 -20.88 13.61
CA GLU A 272 -2.56 -22.26 14.10
C GLU A 272 -4.01 -22.70 14.36
N ARG A 273 -4.86 -21.83 14.90
CA ARG A 273 -6.23 -22.21 15.32
C ARG A 273 -7.19 -22.61 14.20
N ARG A 274 -6.84 -22.48 12.93
CA ARG A 274 -7.71 -22.91 11.81
C ARG A 274 -7.04 -23.73 10.73
N LEU A 275 -5.78 -24.10 10.90
CA LEU A 275 -5.15 -25.07 9.99
C LEU A 275 -5.46 -26.53 10.38
N THR A 276 -5.90 -26.77 11.62
CA THR A 276 -6.09 -28.14 12.13
C THR A 276 -7.53 -28.59 12.27
N GLY A 277 -8.53 -27.71 12.13
CA GLY A 277 -9.95 -28.09 12.25
C GLY A 277 -10.36 -28.73 13.58
N VAL A 278 -9.48 -28.75 14.59
CA VAL A 278 -9.72 -29.41 15.89
C VAL A 278 -10.08 -28.35 16.94
N PRO A 279 -11.24 -28.43 17.59
CA PRO A 279 -11.54 -27.62 18.75
C PRO A 279 -10.57 -28.01 19.85
N GLY A 280 -9.80 -27.04 20.37
CA GLY A 280 -8.83 -27.25 21.43
C GLY A 280 -9.47 -27.89 22.64
N GLN A 281 -9.08 -29.11 22.97
CA GLN A 281 -9.33 -29.70 24.26
C GLN A 281 -8.55 -28.89 25.31
N GLY A 282 -9.30 -28.39 26.31
CA GLY A 282 -8.74 -27.66 27.43
C GLY A 282 -7.68 -28.48 28.15
N LEU A 283 -6.50 -27.90 28.28
CA LEU A 283 -5.51 -28.39 29.23
C LEU A 283 -6.04 -28.08 30.63
N SER A 284 -6.70 -29.08 31.21
CA SER A 284 -7.03 -29.12 32.65
C SER A 284 -5.73 -29.13 33.46
N GLY A 285 -5.73 -28.37 34.54
CA GLY A 285 -4.61 -28.15 35.41
C GLY A 285 -3.90 -29.42 35.89
N ARG A 286 -2.58 -29.39 35.86
CA ARG A 286 -1.75 -30.17 36.74
C ARG A 286 -1.31 -29.27 37.89
N GLN A 287 -1.83 -29.63 39.06
CA GLN A 287 -1.39 -29.14 40.37
C GLN A 287 0.10 -29.42 40.54
N GLY A 288 0.87 -28.42 40.96
CA GLY A 288 2.25 -28.58 41.35
C GLY A 288 2.34 -29.31 42.70
N PRO A 289 3.46 -30.00 42.98
CA PRO A 289 3.64 -30.69 44.25
C PRO A 289 3.90 -29.69 45.37
N GLU A 290 3.16 -29.89 46.42
CA GLU A 290 3.24 -29.24 47.72
C GLU A 290 4.61 -29.55 48.41
N LEU A 291 5.42 -28.54 48.65
CA LEU A 291 6.64 -28.65 49.45
C LEU A 291 6.27 -28.66 50.94
N ALA A 292 6.26 -29.84 51.50
CA ALA A 292 6.16 -30.02 52.96
C ALA A 292 7.39 -29.43 53.67
N ARG A 293 7.16 -28.47 54.54
CA ARG A 293 8.12 -28.01 55.54
C ARG A 293 8.15 -29.00 56.71
N HIS A 294 9.28 -29.61 57.00
CA HIS A 294 9.55 -30.16 58.29
C HIS A 294 10.56 -29.28 59.06
N ALA A 295 10.08 -28.74 60.14
CA ALA A 295 10.91 -28.18 61.22
C ALA A 295 11.42 -29.31 62.08
N SER A 296 12.67 -29.26 62.43
CA SER A 296 13.26 -29.59 63.73
C SER A 296 14.62 -28.93 63.81
#